data_b3ca065b93c5bcbebf12cb5e72314087
#
_entry.id   b3ca065b93c5bcbebf12cb5e72314087
#
_cell.length_a   1.000
_cell.length_b   1.000
_cell.length_c   1.000
_cell.angle_alpha   90.00
_cell.angle_beta   90.00
_cell.angle_gamma   90.00
#
_symmetry.space_group_name_H-M   'P 1'
#
loop_
_entity.id
_entity.type
_entity.pdbx_description
1 polymer ?
#
loop_
_entity_poly.entity_id
_entity_poly.type
_entity_poly.pdbx_seq_one_letter_code
_entity_poly.pdbx_strand_id
1 'polypeptide(L)'
;GAGVSALYTYNPRSRTYAAVTGEPSPGKAYFIRIPNKRTASVQGTIPSGEVARVTMPAGYNLLGSMRATTPLRLTDLRFEEGGSVLSYDQAVNGGAIRAYGWVYDSSSSAYRLLHPTLNGAAHAVAPWNGFFLEALRPVTALVPAYEAVETETRAAAEGYVLQLTVGGAACTIAELEGRPTALAAPPNPGEPAMVQLLPVPGSAEGIELRLSALENAPLGPYTLIVEGLEALPRRLTALLTDRAT
;
A
#
# COMPACT_ATOMS: atom_id res chain seq x y z
N GLY A 1 -14.02 14.96 26.31
CA GLY A 1 -13.44 14.05 25.33
C GLY A 1 -13.30 14.75 24.01
N ALA A 2 -12.06 14.93 23.56
CA ALA A 2 -11.77 15.56 22.28
C ALA A 2 -11.96 14.50 21.19
N GLY A 3 -13.07 14.59 20.47
CA GLY A 3 -13.53 13.54 19.60
C GLY A 3 -12.58 13.24 18.44
N VAL A 4 -12.29 11.97 18.26
CA VAL A 4 -12.03 11.39 16.95
C VAL A 4 -13.25 11.75 16.11
N SER A 5 -13.10 12.54 15.06
CA SER A 5 -14.26 13.04 14.32
C SER A 5 -14.93 11.94 13.49
N ALA A 6 -14.16 10.98 12.98
CA ALA A 6 -14.66 9.76 12.34
C ALA A 6 -13.53 8.73 12.12
N LEU A 7 -13.90 7.46 12.13
CA LEU A 7 -13.13 6.34 11.58
C LEU A 7 -13.65 6.04 10.18
N TYR A 8 -12.75 5.80 9.25
CA TYR A 8 -13.10 5.43 7.88
C TYR A 8 -12.47 4.10 7.52
N THR A 9 -13.24 3.24 6.88
CA THR A 9 -12.76 2.00 6.25
C THR A 9 -12.79 2.13 4.74
N TYR A 10 -11.93 1.41 4.06
CA TYR A 10 -11.91 1.33 2.60
C TYR A 10 -12.79 0.19 2.11
N ASN A 11 -13.64 0.46 1.13
CA ASN A 11 -14.44 -0.55 0.45
C ASN A 11 -13.78 -0.93 -0.89
N PRO A 12 -13.27 -2.16 -1.03
CA PRO A 12 -12.56 -2.58 -2.25
C PRO A 12 -13.44 -2.63 -3.50
N ARG A 13 -14.75 -2.84 -3.36
CA ARG A 13 -15.68 -2.93 -4.49
C ARG A 13 -16.00 -1.56 -5.09
N SER A 14 -16.36 -0.60 -4.24
CA SER A 14 -16.66 0.77 -4.68
C SER A 14 -15.43 1.66 -4.81
N ARG A 15 -14.27 1.21 -4.30
CA ARG A 15 -13.02 1.97 -4.23
C ARG A 15 -13.17 3.32 -3.49
N THR A 16 -14.01 3.32 -2.47
CA THR A 16 -14.34 4.52 -1.69
C THR A 16 -14.11 4.30 -0.20
N TYR A 17 -14.00 5.39 0.53
CA TYR A 17 -13.93 5.38 1.98
C TYR A 17 -15.34 5.61 2.56
N ALA A 18 -15.70 4.80 3.55
CA ALA A 18 -16.96 4.91 4.26
C ALA A 18 -16.72 5.08 5.76
N ALA A 19 -17.56 5.89 6.42
CA ALA A 19 -17.52 6.02 7.87
C ALA A 19 -17.87 4.68 8.54
N VAL A 20 -17.14 4.34 9.60
CA VAL A 20 -17.37 3.14 10.40
C VAL A 20 -18.43 3.46 11.46
N THR A 21 -19.50 2.68 11.49
CA THR A 21 -20.61 2.84 12.44
C THR A 21 -20.60 1.80 13.56
N GLY A 22 -19.71 0.83 13.52
CA GLY A 22 -19.57 -0.26 14.52
C GLY A 22 -18.20 -0.30 15.16
N GLU A 23 -17.94 -1.36 15.91
CA GLU A 23 -16.65 -1.61 16.54
C GLU A 23 -15.58 -1.97 15.48
N PRO A 24 -14.34 -1.47 15.65
CA PRO A 24 -13.22 -1.87 14.83
C PRO A 24 -12.96 -3.38 14.93
N SER A 25 -12.68 -4.01 13.80
CA SER A 25 -12.38 -5.44 13.73
C SER A 25 -10.87 -5.68 13.80
N PRO A 26 -10.38 -6.68 14.55
CA PRO A 26 -8.97 -7.04 14.58
C PRO A 26 -8.42 -7.35 13.18
N GLY A 27 -7.18 -6.95 12.93
CA GLY A 27 -6.49 -7.16 11.66
C GLY A 27 -6.93 -6.25 10.51
N LYS A 28 -7.98 -5.44 10.69
CA LYS A 28 -8.35 -4.36 9.77
C LYS A 28 -7.73 -3.05 10.21
N ALA A 29 -7.36 -2.20 9.25
CA ALA A 29 -6.98 -0.83 9.54
C ALA A 29 -8.09 0.17 9.18
N TYR A 30 -7.95 1.35 9.75
CA TYR A 30 -8.91 2.43 9.60
C TYR A 30 -8.16 3.76 9.47
N PHE A 31 -8.67 4.63 8.62
CA PHE A 31 -8.22 6.01 8.62
C PHE A 31 -8.94 6.79 9.71
N ILE A 32 -8.18 7.57 10.45
CA ILE A 32 -8.69 8.43 11.51
C ILE A 32 -8.52 9.87 11.05
N ARG A 33 -9.61 10.61 10.97
CA ARG A 33 -9.55 12.05 10.77
C ARG A 33 -9.51 12.74 12.14
N ILE A 34 -8.40 13.38 12.45
CA ILE A 34 -8.20 14.14 13.68
C ILE A 34 -8.09 15.61 13.30
N PRO A 35 -9.08 16.47 13.65
CA PRO A 35 -8.96 17.90 13.46
C PRO A 35 -7.93 18.44 14.46
N ASN A 36 -6.89 19.08 13.97
CA ASN A 36 -5.74 19.60 14.71
C ASN A 36 -4.75 18.49 15.14
N LYS A 37 -3.47 18.85 15.27
CA LYS A 37 -2.43 17.96 15.80
C LYS A 37 -2.76 17.56 17.24
N ARG A 38 -3.16 16.30 17.46
CA ARG A 38 -3.43 15.73 18.77
C ARG A 38 -2.88 14.32 18.84
N THR A 39 -2.50 13.91 20.05
CA THR A 39 -2.15 12.51 20.31
C THR A 39 -3.43 11.75 20.62
N ALA A 40 -3.69 10.67 19.89
CA ALA A 40 -4.68 9.68 20.27
C ALA A 40 -3.99 8.59 21.09
N SER A 41 -4.52 8.31 22.29
CA SER A 41 -4.09 7.18 23.11
C SER A 41 -5.20 6.16 23.22
N VAL A 42 -4.83 4.89 23.08
CA VAL A 42 -5.74 3.76 23.24
C VAL A 42 -5.20 2.89 24.37
N GLN A 43 -6.07 2.49 25.27
CA GLN A 43 -5.74 1.49 26.29
C GLN A 43 -6.42 0.17 25.93
N GLY A 44 -5.70 -0.93 26.05
CA GLY A 44 -6.19 -2.26 25.74
C GLY A 44 -5.17 -3.33 26.06
N THR A 45 -5.58 -4.58 25.94
CA THR A 45 -4.69 -5.73 26.04
C THR A 45 -4.18 -6.08 24.65
N ILE A 46 -2.87 -6.27 24.54
CA ILE A 46 -2.26 -6.74 23.30
C ILE A 46 -2.59 -8.23 23.19
N PRO A 47 -3.27 -8.69 22.13
CA PRO A 47 -3.52 -10.10 21.93
C PRO A 47 -2.20 -10.84 21.78
N SER A 48 -1.94 -11.83 22.62
CA SER A 48 -0.75 -12.66 22.51
C SER A 48 -1.10 -13.99 21.84
N GLY A 49 -0.37 -14.34 20.78
CA GLY A 49 -0.53 -15.61 20.09
C GLY A 49 -1.75 -15.74 19.17
N GLU A 50 -2.51 -14.66 18.99
CA GLU A 50 -3.70 -14.67 18.15
C GLU A 50 -3.38 -14.33 16.70
N VAL A 51 -4.25 -14.80 15.82
CA VAL A 51 -4.22 -14.50 14.38
C VAL A 51 -5.59 -13.92 14.02
N ALA A 52 -5.61 -12.69 13.52
CA ALA A 52 -6.85 -12.12 13.01
C ALA A 52 -7.14 -12.64 11.59
N ARG A 53 -8.38 -13.00 11.35
CA ARG A 53 -8.88 -13.48 10.06
C ARG A 53 -9.61 -12.34 9.36
N VAL A 54 -9.05 -11.85 8.26
CA VAL A 54 -9.62 -10.76 7.49
C VAL A 54 -10.01 -11.24 6.10
N THR A 55 -11.31 -11.32 5.82
CA THR A 55 -11.78 -11.64 4.47
C THR A 55 -11.45 -10.49 3.52
N MET A 56 -10.76 -10.83 2.44
CA MET A 56 -10.31 -9.93 1.39
C MET A 56 -11.07 -10.25 0.09
N PRO A 57 -12.07 -9.48 -0.32
CA PRO A 57 -12.58 -9.55 -1.69
C PRO A 57 -11.50 -9.09 -2.68
N ALA A 58 -11.67 -9.39 -3.97
CA ALA A 58 -10.78 -8.90 -5.01
C ALA A 58 -10.68 -7.37 -5.00
N GLY A 59 -9.47 -6.85 -5.21
CA GLY A 59 -9.11 -5.43 -5.13
C GLY A 59 -8.27 -5.09 -3.91
N TYR A 60 -8.06 -3.80 -3.67
CA TYR A 60 -7.30 -3.31 -2.52
C TYR A 60 -8.05 -3.53 -1.20
N ASN A 61 -7.37 -4.10 -0.23
CA ASN A 61 -7.89 -4.34 1.12
C ASN A 61 -7.00 -3.64 2.15
N LEU A 62 -7.60 -2.92 3.08
CA LEU A 62 -6.89 -2.20 4.13
C LEU A 62 -6.75 -3.09 5.36
N LEU A 63 -5.52 -3.54 5.61
CA LEU A 63 -5.14 -4.41 6.72
C LEU A 63 -4.40 -3.61 7.79
N GLY A 64 -4.46 -4.05 9.05
CA GLY A 64 -3.78 -3.44 10.19
C GLY A 64 -2.72 -4.36 10.78
N SER A 65 -1.54 -3.83 11.07
CA SER A 65 -0.57 -4.53 11.90
C SER A 65 -1.13 -4.70 13.30
N MET A 66 -1.18 -5.93 13.78
CA MET A 66 -1.58 -6.26 15.16
C MET A 66 -0.38 -6.35 16.12
N ARG A 67 0.83 -6.15 15.61
CA ARG A 67 2.04 -6.16 16.43
C ARG A 67 2.18 -4.87 17.22
N ALA A 68 2.66 -4.97 18.44
CA ALA A 68 2.81 -3.84 19.34
C ALA A 68 4.19 -3.20 19.25
N THR A 69 5.24 -3.97 19.03
CA THR A 69 6.64 -3.52 19.14
C THR A 69 7.46 -3.83 17.89
N THR A 70 7.22 -4.94 17.21
CA THR A 70 7.97 -5.32 16.01
C THR A 70 7.23 -5.00 14.71
N PRO A 71 7.93 -4.61 13.65
CA PRO A 71 7.31 -4.40 12.34
C PRO A 71 6.73 -5.69 11.76
N LEU A 72 5.63 -5.58 11.03
CA LEU A 72 4.99 -6.68 10.29
C LEU A 72 5.51 -6.68 8.85
N ARG A 73 6.09 -7.79 8.40
CA ARG A 73 6.49 -8.00 7.00
C ARG A 73 5.35 -8.65 6.22
N LEU A 74 5.26 -8.41 4.92
CA LEU A 74 4.30 -9.12 4.08
C LEU A 74 4.48 -10.64 4.13
N THR A 75 5.72 -11.10 4.26
CA THR A 75 6.07 -12.53 4.38
C THR A 75 5.61 -13.19 5.67
N ASP A 76 5.22 -12.40 6.68
CA ASP A 76 4.66 -12.93 7.94
C ASP A 76 3.18 -13.30 7.80
N LEU A 77 2.52 -12.79 6.76
CA LEU A 77 1.13 -13.10 6.49
C LEU A 77 0.97 -14.53 6.00
N ARG A 78 -0.18 -15.12 6.31
CA ARG A 78 -0.68 -16.35 5.72
C ARG A 78 -2.04 -16.09 5.12
N PHE A 79 -2.46 -16.94 4.21
CA PHE A 79 -3.73 -16.77 3.49
C PHE A 79 -4.49 -18.09 3.46
N GLU A 80 -5.80 -18.02 3.68
CA GLU A 80 -6.66 -19.17 3.52
C GLU A 80 -7.43 -19.07 2.22
N GLU A 81 -7.37 -20.13 1.44
CA GLU A 81 -8.08 -20.30 0.19
C GLU A 81 -8.51 -21.77 0.03
N GLY A 82 -9.79 -22.02 -0.23
CA GLY A 82 -10.29 -23.36 -0.47
C GLY A 82 -10.04 -24.35 0.66
N GLY A 83 -9.94 -23.90 1.91
CA GLY A 83 -9.63 -24.75 3.07
C GLY A 83 -8.14 -25.02 3.31
N SER A 84 -7.26 -24.48 2.47
CA SER A 84 -5.81 -24.59 2.63
C SER A 84 -5.22 -23.29 3.15
N VAL A 85 -4.16 -23.39 3.96
CA VAL A 85 -3.37 -22.24 4.42
C VAL A 85 -2.13 -22.12 3.57
N LEU A 86 -2.01 -20.98 2.89
CA LEU A 86 -0.90 -20.66 1.99
C LEU A 86 0.09 -19.73 2.71
N SER A 87 1.38 -19.88 2.43
CA SER A 87 2.36 -18.87 2.76
C SER A 87 2.17 -17.63 1.85
N TYR A 88 2.81 -16.52 2.20
CA TYR A 88 2.82 -15.33 1.33
C TYR A 88 3.29 -15.67 -0.09
N ASP A 89 4.43 -16.37 -0.23
CA ASP A 89 4.99 -16.73 -1.54
C ASP A 89 4.06 -17.66 -2.32
N GLN A 90 3.41 -18.62 -1.66
CA GLN A 90 2.42 -19.49 -2.30
C GLN A 90 1.20 -18.70 -2.79
N ALA A 91 0.72 -17.72 -2.01
CA ALA A 91 -0.41 -16.88 -2.40
C ALA A 91 -0.05 -15.95 -3.57
N VAL A 92 1.18 -15.42 -3.60
CA VAL A 92 1.69 -14.60 -4.72
C VAL A 92 1.85 -15.46 -5.97
N ASN A 93 2.57 -16.57 -5.90
CA ASN A 93 2.84 -17.46 -7.02
C ASN A 93 1.55 -18.09 -7.58
N GLY A 94 0.59 -18.36 -6.70
CA GLY A 94 -0.74 -18.83 -7.08
C GLY A 94 -1.66 -17.74 -7.63
N GLY A 95 -1.23 -16.48 -7.67
CA GLY A 95 -2.03 -15.36 -8.16
C GLY A 95 -3.24 -15.03 -7.28
N ALA A 96 -3.17 -15.28 -5.97
CA ALA A 96 -4.23 -14.89 -5.04
C ALA A 96 -4.09 -13.45 -4.60
N ILE A 97 -2.86 -12.96 -4.46
CA ILE A 97 -2.53 -11.61 -4.04
C ILE A 97 -1.41 -11.02 -4.92
N ARG A 98 -1.25 -9.70 -4.89
CA ARG A 98 -0.06 -9.02 -5.42
C ARG A 98 1.14 -9.19 -4.50
N ALA A 99 2.34 -9.21 -5.08
CA ALA A 99 3.61 -9.32 -4.36
C ALA A 99 4.03 -8.02 -3.64
N TYR A 100 3.18 -7.03 -3.55
CA TYR A 100 3.47 -5.74 -2.94
C TYR A 100 2.25 -5.18 -2.23
N GLY A 101 2.50 -4.24 -1.32
CA GLY A 101 1.47 -3.49 -0.63
C GLY A 101 1.80 -2.00 -0.59
N TRP A 102 0.99 -1.22 0.12
CA TRP A 102 1.13 0.20 0.26
C TRP A 102 0.88 0.65 1.70
N VAL A 103 1.74 1.49 2.21
CA VAL A 103 1.54 2.17 3.50
C VAL A 103 1.31 3.65 3.24
N TYR A 104 0.23 4.19 3.78
CA TYR A 104 -0.04 5.62 3.69
C TYR A 104 0.82 6.38 4.71
N ASP A 105 1.59 7.34 4.23
CA ASP A 105 2.36 8.26 5.05
C ASP A 105 1.60 9.58 5.16
N SER A 106 1.07 9.86 6.35
CA SER A 106 0.30 11.07 6.60
C SER A 106 1.16 12.34 6.63
N SER A 107 2.47 12.23 6.76
CA SER A 107 3.37 13.40 6.78
C SER A 107 3.60 13.96 5.37
N SER A 108 3.71 13.08 4.40
CA SER A 108 3.87 13.42 2.98
C SER A 108 2.53 13.39 2.21
N SER A 109 1.45 12.90 2.83
CA SER A 109 0.16 12.65 2.18
C SER A 109 0.28 11.73 0.96
N ALA A 110 1.18 10.76 1.01
CA ALA A 110 1.52 9.89 -0.10
C ALA A 110 1.55 8.42 0.31
N TYR A 111 1.45 7.53 -0.67
CA TYR A 111 1.64 6.10 -0.46
C TYR A 111 3.08 5.71 -0.69
N ARG A 112 3.62 4.96 0.25
CA ARG A 112 4.93 4.31 0.16
C ARG A 112 4.73 2.85 -0.22
N LEU A 113 5.50 2.40 -1.21
CA LEU A 113 5.53 0.99 -1.62
C LEU A 113 6.07 0.11 -0.48
N LEU A 114 5.45 -1.05 -0.32
CA LEU A 114 5.84 -2.11 0.60
C LEU A 114 6.14 -3.37 -0.21
N HIS A 115 7.39 -3.85 -0.15
CA HIS A 115 7.80 -5.04 -0.87
C HIS A 115 8.91 -5.81 -0.11
N PRO A 116 8.89 -7.16 -0.07
CA PRO A 116 9.86 -7.94 0.72
C PRO A 116 11.32 -7.78 0.30
N THR A 117 11.59 -7.37 -0.94
CA THR A 117 12.96 -7.20 -1.45
C THR A 117 13.51 -5.79 -1.28
N LEU A 118 12.71 -4.84 -0.83
CA LEU A 118 13.14 -3.48 -0.57
C LEU A 118 13.67 -3.33 0.85
N ASN A 119 14.53 -2.32 1.06
CA ASN A 119 15.16 -2.03 2.35
C ASN A 119 14.40 -0.99 3.18
N GLY A 120 14.74 -0.89 4.46
CA GLY A 120 14.26 0.13 5.36
C GLY A 120 12.77 0.13 5.55
N ALA A 121 12.16 1.30 5.51
CA ALA A 121 10.73 1.46 5.73
C ALA A 121 9.86 0.79 4.66
N ALA A 122 10.38 0.56 3.45
CA ALA A 122 9.67 -0.12 2.36
C ALA A 122 9.59 -1.65 2.54
N HIS A 123 10.27 -2.20 3.55
CA HIS A 123 10.32 -3.63 3.82
C HIS A 123 9.21 -4.13 4.76
N ALA A 124 8.74 -3.28 5.67
CA ALA A 124 7.80 -3.69 6.70
C ALA A 124 6.84 -2.56 7.12
N VAL A 125 5.74 -2.97 7.70
CA VAL A 125 4.72 -2.09 8.30
C VAL A 125 5.07 -1.87 9.76
N ALA A 126 5.21 -0.62 10.17
CA ALA A 126 5.46 -0.29 11.57
C ALA A 126 4.29 -0.75 12.47
N PRO A 127 4.55 -0.98 13.77
CA PRO A 127 3.50 -1.26 14.74
C PRO A 127 2.36 -0.22 14.66
N TRP A 128 1.12 -0.67 14.81
CA TRP A 128 -0.08 0.16 14.79
C TRP A 128 -0.41 0.84 13.45
N ASN A 129 0.36 0.60 12.40
CA ASN A 129 0.06 1.13 11.08
C ASN A 129 -0.81 0.19 10.25
N GLY A 130 -1.59 0.81 9.36
CA GLY A 130 -2.33 0.13 8.32
C GLY A 130 -1.55 0.07 7.00
N PHE A 131 -1.91 -0.90 6.19
CA PHE A 131 -1.37 -1.06 4.85
C PHE A 131 -2.41 -1.63 3.89
N PHE A 132 -2.30 -1.29 2.63
CA PHE A 132 -3.09 -1.90 1.58
C PHE A 132 -2.39 -3.12 0.99
N LEU A 133 -3.16 -4.17 0.76
CA LEU A 133 -2.76 -5.34 -0.02
C LEU A 133 -3.84 -5.62 -1.06
N GLU A 134 -3.44 -5.85 -2.30
CA GLU A 134 -4.39 -6.19 -3.36
C GLU A 134 -4.59 -7.69 -3.45
N ALA A 135 -5.83 -8.14 -3.27
CA ALA A 135 -6.25 -9.49 -3.57
C ALA A 135 -6.70 -9.55 -5.04
N LEU A 136 -6.21 -10.52 -5.80
CA LEU A 136 -6.59 -10.74 -7.20
C LEU A 136 -7.87 -11.56 -7.33
N ARG A 137 -8.18 -12.32 -6.28
CA ARG A 137 -9.43 -13.08 -6.08
C ARG A 137 -9.76 -13.13 -4.59
N PRO A 138 -10.98 -13.51 -4.19
CA PRO A 138 -11.35 -13.59 -2.79
C PRO A 138 -10.45 -14.56 -2.01
N VAL A 139 -9.90 -14.10 -0.86
CA VAL A 139 -9.00 -14.86 0.01
C VAL A 139 -9.16 -14.34 1.44
N THR A 140 -8.80 -15.11 2.45
CA THR A 140 -8.76 -14.64 3.85
C THR A 140 -7.32 -14.45 4.30
N ALA A 141 -6.93 -13.22 4.64
CA ALA A 141 -5.65 -12.94 5.26
C ALA A 141 -5.66 -13.37 6.74
N LEU A 142 -4.58 -14.01 7.15
CA LEU A 142 -4.26 -14.35 8.53
C LEU A 142 -3.18 -13.38 9.01
N VAL A 143 -3.57 -12.39 9.79
CA VAL A 143 -2.68 -11.35 10.31
C VAL A 143 -2.21 -11.73 11.70
N PRO A 144 -0.90 -11.98 11.91
CA PRO A 144 -0.40 -12.41 13.21
C PRO A 144 -0.32 -11.24 14.21
N ALA A 145 -0.75 -11.51 15.45
CA ALA A 145 -0.59 -10.61 16.59
C ALA A 145 0.71 -10.89 17.39
N TYR A 146 1.29 -12.08 17.23
CA TYR A 146 2.52 -12.43 17.93
C TYR A 146 3.71 -11.65 17.37
N GLU A 147 4.63 -11.28 18.27
CA GLU A 147 5.86 -10.61 17.88
C GLU A 147 6.78 -11.58 17.11
N ALA A 148 7.42 -11.07 16.06
CA ALA A 148 8.38 -11.89 15.32
C ALA A 148 9.63 -12.11 16.18
N VAL A 149 10.12 -13.34 16.22
CA VAL A 149 11.50 -13.57 16.60
C VAL A 149 12.35 -13.03 15.46
N GLU A 150 13.29 -12.14 15.76
CA GLU A 150 14.21 -11.61 14.75
C GLU A 150 14.98 -12.77 14.11
N THR A 151 14.55 -13.16 12.92
CA THR A 151 15.33 -13.99 12.02
C THR A 151 16.17 -13.06 11.16
N GLU A 152 17.46 -13.39 11.01
CA GLU A 152 18.42 -12.62 10.21
C GLU A 152 17.79 -12.13 8.92
N THR A 153 17.85 -10.83 8.73
CA THR A 153 17.32 -10.17 7.55
C THR A 153 18.25 -10.52 6.38
N ARG A 154 17.75 -11.30 5.43
CA ARG A 154 18.44 -11.47 4.14
C ARG A 154 18.69 -10.06 3.61
N ALA A 155 19.94 -9.73 3.32
CA ALA A 155 20.30 -8.43 2.75
C ALA A 155 19.40 -8.20 1.53
N ALA A 156 18.53 -7.20 1.63
CA ALA A 156 17.67 -6.85 0.51
C ALA A 156 18.55 -6.22 -0.59
N ALA A 157 18.24 -6.48 -1.83
CA ALA A 157 18.93 -5.87 -2.95
C ALA A 157 18.79 -4.35 -2.91
N GLU A 158 19.84 -3.61 -3.23
CA GLU A 158 19.78 -2.16 -3.42
C GLU A 158 18.93 -1.87 -4.67
N GLY A 159 17.66 -1.64 -4.47
CA GLY A 159 16.74 -1.20 -5.51
C GLY A 159 16.44 0.29 -5.38
N TYR A 160 16.10 0.96 -6.48
CA TYR A 160 15.62 2.34 -6.46
C TYR A 160 14.09 2.38 -6.42
N VAL A 161 13.57 3.49 -5.91
CA VAL A 161 12.13 3.79 -5.89
C VAL A 161 11.93 5.22 -6.34
N LEU A 162 11.17 5.41 -7.42
CA LEU A 162 10.70 6.72 -7.87
C LEU A 162 9.21 6.84 -7.58
N GLN A 163 8.79 7.97 -7.09
CA GLN A 163 7.38 8.28 -6.88
C GLN A 163 6.95 9.40 -7.83
N LEU A 164 5.88 9.16 -8.57
CA LEU A 164 5.26 10.13 -9.46
C LEU A 164 3.88 10.48 -8.93
N THR A 165 3.61 11.76 -8.80
CA THR A 165 2.32 12.26 -8.32
C THR A 165 1.79 13.32 -9.28
N VAL A 166 0.52 13.21 -9.65
CA VAL A 166 -0.16 14.18 -10.52
C VAL A 166 -1.66 14.18 -10.21
N GLY A 167 -2.25 15.35 -9.96
CA GLY A 167 -3.69 15.50 -9.77
C GLY A 167 -4.33 14.53 -8.76
N GLY A 168 -3.65 14.25 -7.65
CA GLY A 168 -4.10 13.30 -6.62
C GLY A 168 -3.87 11.82 -6.95
N ALA A 169 -3.41 11.48 -8.16
CA ALA A 169 -2.99 10.12 -8.51
C ALA A 169 -1.51 9.93 -8.23
N ALA A 170 -1.12 8.74 -7.81
CA ALA A 170 0.27 8.37 -7.59
C ALA A 170 0.62 7.04 -8.28
N CYS A 171 1.84 6.97 -8.79
CA CYS A 171 2.45 5.77 -9.34
C CYS A 171 3.87 5.66 -8.82
N THR A 172 4.29 4.48 -8.47
CA THR A 172 5.67 4.21 -8.03
C THR A 172 6.36 3.36 -9.08
N ILE A 173 7.58 3.74 -9.47
CA ILE A 173 8.48 2.94 -10.27
C ILE A 173 9.56 2.41 -9.34
N ALA A 174 9.68 1.11 -9.21
CA ALA A 174 10.68 0.47 -8.36
C ALA A 174 11.43 -0.62 -9.12
N GLU A 175 12.68 -0.87 -8.75
CA GLU A 175 13.39 -2.06 -9.22
C GLU A 175 12.96 -3.25 -8.37
N LEU A 176 12.12 -4.10 -8.95
CA LEU A 176 11.67 -5.34 -8.32
C LEU A 176 12.24 -6.52 -9.11
N GLU A 177 12.89 -7.44 -8.41
CA GLU A 177 13.51 -8.63 -9.04
C GLU A 177 14.44 -8.29 -10.21
N GLY A 178 15.17 -7.17 -10.09
CA GLY A 178 16.13 -6.70 -11.11
C GLY A 178 15.47 -6.05 -12.34
N ARG A 179 14.19 -5.72 -12.28
CA ARG A 179 13.45 -5.07 -13.38
C ARG A 179 12.74 -3.81 -12.91
N PRO A 180 12.80 -2.72 -13.68
CA PRO A 180 11.97 -1.56 -13.44
C PRO A 180 10.49 -1.94 -13.56
N THR A 181 9.71 -1.69 -12.52
CA THR A 181 8.29 -2.03 -12.47
C THR A 181 7.51 -0.80 -12.03
N ALA A 182 6.50 -0.43 -12.80
CA ALA A 182 5.58 0.65 -12.46
C ALA A 182 4.32 0.11 -11.78
N LEU A 183 3.94 0.72 -10.67
CA LEU A 183 2.86 0.27 -9.80
C LEU A 183 1.95 1.45 -9.45
N ALA A 184 0.65 1.33 -9.77
CA ALA A 184 -0.33 2.33 -9.37
C ALA A 184 -0.65 2.21 -7.87
N ALA A 185 -0.64 3.34 -7.17
CA ALA A 185 -1.02 3.40 -5.77
C ALA A 185 -2.55 3.35 -5.57
N PRO A 186 -3.04 2.97 -4.38
CA PRO A 186 -4.45 3.13 -4.02
C PRO A 186 -4.87 4.61 -4.04
N PRO A 187 -6.17 4.92 -4.16
CA PRO A 187 -6.65 6.29 -4.07
C PRO A 187 -6.38 6.89 -2.68
N ASN A 188 -6.00 8.16 -2.63
CA ASN A 188 -5.73 8.87 -1.39
C ASN A 188 -7.00 9.02 -0.53
N PRO A 189 -6.91 8.86 0.80
CA PRO A 189 -8.01 9.16 1.70
C PRO A 189 -8.17 10.68 1.82
N GLY A 190 -9.29 11.21 1.43
CA GLY A 190 -9.63 12.63 1.66
C GLY A 190 -9.57 13.55 0.46
N GLU A 191 -8.84 13.22 -0.59
CA GLU A 191 -8.87 13.95 -1.86
C GLU A 191 -9.20 12.99 -3.00
N PRO A 192 -10.29 13.18 -3.72
CA PRO A 192 -10.55 12.39 -4.90
C PRO A 192 -9.47 12.67 -5.94
N ALA A 193 -8.91 11.62 -6.53
CA ALA A 193 -8.01 11.79 -7.65
C ALA A 193 -8.75 12.49 -8.82
N MET A 194 -8.10 13.50 -9.40
CA MET A 194 -8.64 14.22 -10.58
C MET A 194 -8.23 13.53 -11.88
N VAL A 195 -7.17 12.74 -11.81
CA VAL A 195 -6.61 12.00 -12.94
C VAL A 195 -6.28 10.58 -12.53
N GLN A 196 -6.09 9.73 -13.51
CA GLN A 196 -5.62 8.35 -13.33
C GLN A 196 -4.26 8.22 -14.00
N LEU A 197 -3.28 7.69 -13.27
CA LEU A 197 -1.94 7.41 -13.75
C LEU A 197 -1.73 5.90 -13.71
N LEU A 198 -1.74 5.26 -14.86
CA LEU A 198 -1.65 3.81 -14.98
C LEU A 198 -0.44 3.39 -15.80
N PRO A 199 0.30 2.36 -15.33
CA PRO A 199 1.30 1.71 -16.15
C PRO A 199 0.68 1.08 -17.40
N VAL A 200 1.35 1.24 -18.54
CA VAL A 200 0.99 0.56 -19.78
C VAL A 200 1.83 -0.71 -19.88
N PRO A 201 1.22 -1.91 -19.87
CA PRO A 201 1.95 -3.16 -19.98
C PRO A 201 2.64 -3.30 -21.34
N GLY A 202 3.87 -3.87 -21.35
CA GLY A 202 4.49 -4.36 -22.57
C GLY A 202 5.31 -3.35 -23.38
N SER A 203 5.64 -2.18 -22.83
CA SER A 203 6.60 -1.28 -23.49
C SER A 203 8.00 -1.91 -23.51
N ALA A 204 8.58 -2.09 -24.71
CA ALA A 204 9.92 -2.66 -24.89
C ALA A 204 11.06 -1.66 -24.63
N GLU A 205 10.76 -0.36 -24.70
CA GLU A 205 11.76 0.72 -24.66
C GLU A 205 11.81 1.49 -23.33
N GLY A 206 11.02 1.08 -22.33
CA GLY A 206 10.96 1.76 -21.04
C GLY A 206 9.62 1.58 -20.32
N ILE A 207 9.40 2.40 -19.31
CA ILE A 207 8.14 2.43 -18.58
C ILE A 207 7.25 3.48 -19.21
N GLU A 208 6.15 3.06 -19.78
CA GLU A 208 5.11 3.94 -20.27
C GLU A 208 4.01 4.11 -19.22
N LEU A 209 3.62 5.35 -18.97
CA LEU A 209 2.52 5.70 -18.09
C LEU A 209 1.45 6.42 -18.89
N ARG A 210 0.20 6.01 -18.71
CA ARG A 210 -0.94 6.68 -19.28
C ARG A 210 -1.58 7.59 -18.24
N LEU A 211 -1.65 8.88 -18.53
CA LEU A 211 -2.40 9.86 -17.77
C LEU A 211 -3.78 10.05 -18.43
N SER A 212 -4.84 9.91 -17.67
CA SER A 212 -6.21 10.15 -18.14
C SER A 212 -6.96 11.00 -17.12
N ALA A 213 -7.66 12.03 -17.57
CA ALA A 213 -8.58 12.76 -16.72
C ALA A 213 -9.77 11.88 -16.32
N LEU A 214 -10.18 11.97 -15.07
CA LEU A 214 -11.39 11.33 -14.58
C LEU A 214 -12.62 12.18 -14.94
N GLU A 215 -13.79 11.55 -14.95
CA GLU A 215 -15.05 12.24 -15.15
C GLU A 215 -15.19 13.35 -14.11
N ASN A 216 -15.52 14.57 -14.56
CA ASN A 216 -15.57 15.78 -13.75
C ASN A 216 -14.21 16.35 -13.26
N ALA A 217 -13.08 15.91 -13.79
CA ALA A 217 -11.81 16.57 -13.54
C ALA A 217 -11.82 17.98 -14.11
N PRO A 218 -11.33 19.01 -13.38
CA PRO A 218 -11.23 20.35 -13.92
C PRO A 218 -10.28 20.38 -15.12
N LEU A 219 -10.65 21.12 -16.15
CA LEU A 219 -9.76 21.38 -17.27
C LEU A 219 -8.67 22.36 -16.82
N GLY A 220 -7.42 21.98 -16.95
CA GLY A 220 -6.30 22.83 -16.57
C GLY A 220 -4.96 22.10 -16.60
N PRO A 221 -3.86 22.83 -16.46
CA PRO A 221 -2.56 22.22 -16.37
C PRO A 221 -2.43 21.45 -15.04
N TYR A 222 -1.92 20.22 -15.12
CA TYR A 222 -1.57 19.41 -13.95
C TYR A 222 -0.05 19.41 -13.78
N THR A 223 0.42 19.57 -12.55
CA THR A 223 1.84 19.45 -12.24
C THR A 223 2.18 18.00 -11.96
N LEU A 224 3.14 17.44 -12.70
CA LEU A 224 3.75 16.15 -12.40
C LEU A 224 4.92 16.37 -11.44
N ILE A 225 4.86 15.74 -10.28
CA ILE A 225 5.94 15.73 -9.29
C ILE A 225 6.64 14.40 -9.40
N VAL A 226 7.97 14.39 -9.47
CA VAL A 226 8.80 13.19 -9.50
C VAL A 226 9.79 13.28 -8.35
N GLU A 227 9.76 12.31 -7.45
CA GLU A 227 10.65 12.21 -6.30
C GLU A 227 11.51 10.94 -6.39
N GLY A 228 12.69 10.96 -5.77
CA GLY A 228 13.60 9.81 -5.73
C GLY A 228 14.58 9.74 -6.91
N LEU A 229 14.66 10.77 -7.75
CA LEU A 229 15.60 10.80 -8.89
C LEU A 229 17.07 10.65 -8.47
N GLU A 230 17.40 11.11 -7.28
CA GLU A 230 18.73 10.99 -6.66
C GLU A 230 19.13 9.55 -6.35
N ALA A 231 18.15 8.66 -6.18
CA ALA A 231 18.37 7.24 -5.91
C ALA A 231 18.58 6.41 -7.18
N LEU A 232 18.44 7.02 -8.38
CA LEU A 232 18.64 6.29 -9.63
C LEU A 232 20.09 5.85 -9.80
N PRO A 233 20.33 4.57 -10.14
CA PRO A 233 21.65 4.11 -10.53
C PRO A 233 22.18 4.89 -11.73
N ARG A 234 23.50 5.17 -11.77
CA ARG A 234 24.14 5.94 -12.86
C ARG A 234 23.90 5.37 -14.27
N ARG A 235 23.57 4.09 -14.37
CA ARG A 235 23.25 3.40 -15.63
C ARG A 235 21.85 3.71 -16.18
N LEU A 236 21.00 4.35 -15.37
CA LEU A 236 19.62 4.68 -15.74
C LEU A 236 19.46 6.18 -15.92
N THR A 237 18.65 6.56 -16.88
CA THR A 237 18.27 7.94 -17.13
C THR A 237 16.76 8.03 -17.13
N ALA A 238 16.22 8.99 -16.40
CA ALA A 238 14.80 9.33 -16.47
C ALA A 238 14.59 10.39 -17.57
N LEU A 239 13.79 10.05 -18.56
CA LEU A 239 13.38 10.98 -19.63
C LEU A 239 11.86 11.04 -19.65
N LEU A 240 11.31 12.22 -19.45
CA LEU A 240 9.89 12.46 -19.62
C LEU A 240 9.62 12.86 -21.08
N THR A 241 8.81 12.06 -21.76
CA THR A 241 8.38 12.36 -23.15
C THR A 241 6.87 12.44 -23.15
N ASP A 242 6.34 13.60 -23.59
CA ASP A 242 4.92 13.75 -23.89
C ASP A 242 4.65 13.17 -25.27
N ARG A 243 3.76 12.18 -25.34
CA ARG A 243 3.33 11.55 -26.58
C ARG A 243 1.92 12.01 -27.00
N ALA A 244 1.37 13.01 -26.32
CA ALA A 244 0.11 13.62 -26.75
C ALA A 244 0.30 14.35 -28.08
N THR A 245 -0.20 13.79 -29.13
CA THR A 245 -0.31 14.39 -30.46
C THR A 245 -1.76 14.72 -30.75
#